data_e5e7b6d81aafe1bcef90f40b53145b73
#
_entry.id   e5e7b6d81aafe1bcef90f40b53145b73
#
_cell.length_a   1.000
_cell.length_b   1.000
_cell.length_c   1.000
_cell.angle_alpha   90.00
_cell.angle_beta   90.00
_cell.angle_gamma   90.00
#
_symmetry.space_group_name_H-M   'P 1'
#
loop_
_entity.id
_entity.type
_entity.pdbx_description
1 polymer ?
#
loop_
_entity_poly.entity_id
_entity_poly.type
_entity_poly.pdbx_seq_one_letter_code
_entity_poly.pdbx_strand_id
1 'polypeptide(L)'
;MRSVKPSFTLRRLQNILSVALSTAASIVVSGLIVSSHAIARDGSASGEEDASGWVDDSPVCAIPRPTPCPAHCSEKVVLAQNFDTVVPPILPPDWLATNALGPPPLWVTTNSGAETPPNTAFVDDPGVVSDKRLDSLHFPVSGTGVQLTFEHNFNLEASDVNPNVGFDGGVLEMSFDGGNTFQDILAVGGSFSIGGYNRTISTDRGSPIAGRQAWSGNSGGFICTIVTLPFLPPGGRFRWRMASDNSGSGQGWRVDTVVLTLCEPGPCQSSTPRPRPTPAPRP
;
A
#
# COMPACT_ATOMS: atom_id res chain seq x y z
N MET A 1 -33.30 -61.91 7.01
CA MET A 1 -34.41 -62.12 6.04
C MET A 1 -35.15 -60.80 5.79
N ARG A 2 -35.39 -60.52 4.52
CA ARG A 2 -36.11 -59.44 3.88
C ARG A 2 -35.35 -58.08 3.70
N SER A 3 -34.81 -58.03 2.52
CA SER A 3 -34.44 -56.85 1.75
C SER A 3 -35.69 -56.07 1.35
N VAL A 4 -35.58 -54.72 1.40
CA VAL A 4 -36.46 -53.82 0.65
C VAL A 4 -35.60 -52.73 0.06
N LYS A 5 -35.51 -52.72 -1.26
CA LYS A 5 -35.03 -51.57 -2.09
C LYS A 5 -36.19 -50.60 -2.31
N PRO A 6 -35.96 -49.31 -2.42
CA PRO A 6 -36.87 -48.44 -3.17
C PRO A 6 -36.26 -47.99 -4.48
N SER A 7 -37.17 -47.92 -5.43
CA SER A 7 -37.04 -47.62 -6.85
C SER A 7 -36.75 -46.15 -7.18
N PHE A 8 -35.97 -46.01 -8.23
CA PHE A 8 -35.79 -44.78 -9.04
C PHE A 8 -37.08 -44.26 -9.65
N THR A 9 -37.29 -42.96 -9.61
CA THR A 9 -38.17 -42.29 -10.56
C THR A 9 -37.48 -41.06 -11.13
N LEU A 10 -37.09 -41.20 -12.38
CA LEU A 10 -36.61 -40.15 -13.27
C LEU A 10 -37.78 -39.30 -13.72
N ARG A 11 -37.76 -37.99 -13.54
CA ARG A 11 -38.57 -37.06 -14.33
C ARG A 11 -37.70 -36.05 -15.05
N ARG A 12 -37.69 -36.21 -16.35
CA ARG A 12 -37.31 -35.18 -17.34
C ARG A 12 -38.33 -34.04 -17.30
N LEU A 13 -37.88 -32.80 -17.38
CA LEU A 13 -38.63 -31.71 -17.99
C LEU A 13 -37.70 -30.83 -18.80
N GLN A 14 -38.17 -30.59 -20.00
CA GLN A 14 -37.56 -29.97 -21.18
C GLN A 14 -37.49 -28.43 -21.06
N ASN A 15 -36.44 -27.91 -21.69
CA ASN A 15 -36.31 -26.66 -22.45
C ASN A 15 -37.52 -25.70 -22.55
N ILE A 16 -37.28 -24.41 -22.22
CA ILE A 16 -37.83 -23.31 -23.01
C ILE A 16 -36.74 -22.28 -23.22
N LEU A 17 -36.31 -22.14 -24.47
CA LEU A 17 -35.49 -21.11 -25.04
C LEU A 17 -36.37 -19.89 -25.30
N SER A 18 -36.07 -18.72 -24.72
CA SER A 18 -36.68 -17.45 -25.13
C SER A 18 -35.60 -16.47 -25.52
N VAL A 19 -35.51 -16.26 -26.80
CA VAL A 19 -34.78 -15.20 -27.47
C VAL A 19 -35.58 -13.92 -27.36
N ALA A 20 -35.07 -12.88 -26.74
CA ALA A 20 -35.57 -11.53 -26.83
C ALA A 20 -34.59 -10.63 -27.56
N LEU A 21 -34.90 -10.33 -28.78
CA LEU A 21 -34.30 -9.29 -29.61
C LEU A 21 -34.74 -7.93 -29.03
N SER A 22 -33.82 -7.05 -28.72
CA SER A 22 -34.13 -5.65 -28.41
C SER A 22 -33.32 -4.74 -29.29
N THR A 23 -34.04 -3.95 -30.05
CA THR A 23 -33.61 -3.03 -31.09
C THR A 23 -32.87 -1.81 -30.55
N ALA A 24 -31.78 -1.45 -31.23
CA ALA A 24 -31.05 -0.20 -31.07
C ALA A 24 -31.90 1.01 -31.48
N ALA A 25 -32.05 2.00 -30.64
CA ALA A 25 -32.54 3.33 -30.98
C ALA A 25 -31.36 4.32 -30.99
N SER A 26 -30.98 4.75 -32.18
CA SER A 26 -30.03 5.85 -32.38
C SER A 26 -30.72 7.17 -32.09
N ILE A 27 -30.17 7.95 -31.15
CA ILE A 27 -30.55 9.37 -30.96
C ILE A 27 -29.40 10.21 -31.55
N VAL A 28 -29.71 10.88 -32.65
CA VAL A 28 -28.92 11.95 -33.24
C VAL A 28 -29.26 13.23 -32.50
N VAL A 29 -28.25 13.82 -31.81
CA VAL A 29 -28.37 15.19 -31.28
C VAL A 29 -27.50 16.10 -32.13
N SER A 30 -28.21 16.99 -32.82
CA SER A 30 -27.65 18.03 -33.73
C SER A 30 -26.84 19.05 -32.94
N GLY A 31 -25.73 19.47 -33.55
CA GLY A 31 -24.80 20.45 -33.01
C GLY A 31 -25.33 21.87 -32.93
N LEU A 32 -24.84 22.60 -31.95
CA LEU A 32 -24.78 24.06 -31.96
C LEU A 32 -23.30 24.49 -31.96
N ILE A 33 -22.91 25.06 -33.08
CA ILE A 33 -21.61 25.73 -33.20
C ILE A 33 -21.80 27.14 -32.63
N VAL A 34 -21.12 27.45 -31.54
CA VAL A 34 -20.97 28.83 -31.06
C VAL A 34 -19.61 29.34 -31.51
N SER A 35 -19.65 30.26 -32.51
CA SER A 35 -18.49 30.99 -32.99
C SER A 35 -18.22 32.17 -32.02
N SER A 36 -17.11 32.16 -31.32
CA SER A 36 -16.63 33.33 -30.57
C SER A 36 -15.47 34.01 -31.33
N HIS A 37 -15.70 35.27 -31.65
CA HIS A 37 -14.75 36.17 -32.34
C HIS A 37 -13.52 36.46 -31.47
N ALA A 38 -12.35 36.29 -32.05
CA ALA A 38 -11.10 36.75 -31.49
C ALA A 38 -10.97 38.28 -31.67
N ILE A 39 -10.77 39.00 -30.57
CA ILE A 39 -10.31 40.39 -30.59
C ILE A 39 -8.80 40.39 -30.41
N ALA A 40 -8.09 40.72 -31.46
CA ALA A 40 -6.65 40.98 -31.41
C ALA A 40 -6.38 42.25 -30.58
N ARG A 41 -5.54 42.16 -29.55
CA ARG A 41 -4.82 43.29 -28.98
C ARG A 41 -3.33 43.10 -29.18
N ASP A 42 -2.79 43.94 -29.97
CA ASP A 42 -1.36 44.16 -30.18
C ASP A 42 -0.76 44.78 -28.90
N GLY A 43 0.40 44.26 -28.46
CA GLY A 43 1.10 44.80 -27.30
C GLY A 43 2.39 44.02 -27.08
N SER A 44 3.44 44.42 -27.76
CA SER A 44 4.82 43.94 -27.59
C SER A 44 5.33 44.17 -26.17
N ALA A 45 5.72 43.08 -25.48
CA ALA A 45 6.64 43.10 -24.36
C ALA A 45 7.50 41.84 -24.42
N SER A 46 8.78 42.00 -24.65
CA SER A 46 9.82 41.01 -24.56
C SER A 46 9.98 40.58 -23.08
N GLY A 47 9.61 39.34 -22.77
CA GLY A 47 9.90 38.70 -21.52
C GLY A 47 10.27 37.26 -21.83
N GLU A 48 11.48 36.86 -21.47
CA GLU A 48 11.93 35.49 -21.50
C GLU A 48 10.98 34.65 -20.63
N GLU A 49 10.15 33.80 -21.26
CA GLU A 49 9.38 32.81 -20.56
C GLU A 49 10.30 31.62 -20.22
N ASP A 50 10.66 31.56 -18.93
CA ASP A 50 11.24 30.38 -18.29
C ASP A 50 10.22 29.24 -18.35
N ALA A 51 10.50 28.25 -19.20
CA ALA A 51 9.68 27.04 -19.37
C ALA A 51 9.95 26.06 -18.24
N SER A 52 9.52 26.40 -17.01
CA SER A 52 9.53 25.48 -15.86
C SER A 52 8.22 25.58 -15.09
N GLY A 53 7.15 25.04 -15.65
CA GLY A 53 5.81 25.09 -15.09
C GLY A 53 5.09 23.74 -15.06
N TRP A 54 5.77 22.66 -14.72
CA TRP A 54 5.13 21.45 -14.24
C TRP A 54 5.41 21.35 -12.75
N VAL A 55 4.58 22.02 -11.95
CA VAL A 55 4.49 21.72 -10.52
C VAL A 55 3.75 20.40 -10.44
N ASP A 56 4.49 19.33 -10.23
CA ASP A 56 3.95 18.04 -9.79
C ASP A 56 3.45 18.24 -8.36
N ASP A 57 2.15 18.54 -8.21
CA ASP A 57 1.46 18.68 -6.92
C ASP A 57 1.08 17.33 -6.31
N SER A 58 1.66 16.24 -6.76
CA SER A 58 1.55 14.97 -6.06
C SER A 58 2.24 15.13 -4.71
N PRO A 59 1.59 14.79 -3.60
CA PRO A 59 2.27 14.70 -2.32
C PRO A 59 3.25 13.52 -2.40
N VAL A 60 4.38 13.75 -3.03
CA VAL A 60 5.53 12.88 -2.88
C VAL A 60 5.66 12.70 -1.38
N CYS A 61 5.66 11.46 -0.93
CA CYS A 61 6.11 11.10 0.40
C CYS A 61 7.49 11.75 0.54
N ALA A 62 7.49 13.04 0.89
CA ALA A 62 8.73 13.77 1.10
C ALA A 62 9.38 13.05 2.26
N ILE A 63 10.22 12.07 1.92
CA ILE A 63 10.92 11.24 2.89
C ILE A 63 11.59 12.23 3.83
N PRO A 64 11.12 12.40 5.08
CA PRO A 64 11.92 13.08 6.07
C PRO A 64 13.20 12.26 6.07
N ARG A 65 14.30 12.86 5.69
CA ARG A 65 15.60 12.16 5.77
C ARG A 65 15.61 11.51 7.14
N PRO A 66 15.85 10.19 7.24
CA PRO A 66 15.99 9.55 8.53
C PRO A 66 16.93 10.42 9.36
N THR A 67 16.74 10.42 10.68
CA THR A 67 17.75 11.00 11.58
C THR A 67 19.09 10.69 10.96
N PRO A 68 19.90 11.68 10.53
CA PRO A 68 20.98 11.43 9.58
C PRO A 68 21.75 10.24 10.06
N CYS A 69 21.95 9.26 9.16
CA CYS A 69 22.75 8.10 9.50
C CYS A 69 23.95 8.60 10.27
N PRO A 70 24.32 8.01 11.42
CA PRO A 70 25.42 8.49 12.25
C PRO A 70 26.61 8.85 11.35
N ALA A 71 27.31 9.90 11.67
CA ALA A 71 28.49 10.31 10.89
C ALA A 71 29.33 9.06 10.59
N HIS A 72 29.57 8.76 9.31
CA HIS A 72 30.19 7.54 8.78
C HIS A 72 29.24 6.39 8.34
N CYS A 73 27.94 6.63 8.28
CA CYS A 73 26.99 5.70 7.64
C CYS A 73 26.40 6.33 6.36
N SER A 74 26.08 5.49 5.38
CA SER A 74 25.34 5.86 4.18
C SER A 74 23.97 5.18 4.17
N GLU A 75 23.00 5.84 3.60
CA GLU A 75 21.69 5.23 3.38
C GLU A 75 21.78 4.23 2.23
N LYS A 76 21.21 3.05 2.43
CA LYS A 76 21.08 1.99 1.42
C LYS A 76 19.64 1.62 1.22
N VAL A 77 19.20 1.67 -0.05
CA VAL A 77 17.89 1.13 -0.46
C VAL A 77 17.99 -0.40 -0.53
N VAL A 78 17.16 -1.08 0.24
CA VAL A 78 17.05 -2.55 0.30
C VAL A 78 15.90 -3.07 -0.54
N LEU A 79 14.80 -2.30 -0.60
CA LEU A 79 13.63 -2.58 -1.40
C LEU A 79 13.13 -1.27 -2.01
N ALA A 80 12.76 -1.34 -3.29
CA ALA A 80 11.91 -0.36 -3.95
C ALA A 80 10.91 -1.15 -4.81
N GLN A 81 9.61 -1.03 -4.52
CA GLN A 81 8.55 -1.77 -5.19
C GLN A 81 7.32 -0.89 -5.38
N ASN A 82 6.96 -0.65 -6.64
CA ASN A 82 5.76 0.09 -7.05
C ASN A 82 4.76 -0.78 -7.82
N PHE A 83 4.97 -2.09 -7.88
CA PHE A 83 4.12 -3.10 -8.54
C PHE A 83 3.96 -2.94 -10.06
N ASP A 84 4.65 -2.02 -10.73
CA ASP A 84 4.47 -1.70 -12.15
C ASP A 84 5.08 -2.73 -13.11
N THR A 85 5.99 -3.56 -12.64
CA THR A 85 6.76 -4.49 -13.47
C THR A 85 6.02 -5.79 -13.80
N VAL A 86 4.79 -5.95 -13.30
CA VAL A 86 3.98 -7.17 -13.48
C VAL A 86 2.66 -6.86 -14.18
N VAL A 87 2.05 -7.90 -14.74
CA VAL A 87 0.71 -7.80 -15.34
C VAL A 87 -0.33 -8.23 -14.31
N PRO A 88 -1.31 -7.38 -13.97
CA PRO A 88 -2.39 -7.76 -13.06
C PRO A 88 -3.10 -9.05 -13.51
N PRO A 89 -3.49 -9.93 -12.58
CA PRO A 89 -3.49 -9.76 -11.12
C PRO A 89 -2.23 -10.31 -10.41
N ILE A 90 -1.12 -10.54 -11.12
CA ILE A 90 0.07 -11.24 -10.64
C ILE A 90 0.87 -10.33 -9.70
N LEU A 91 1.27 -10.84 -8.53
CA LEU A 91 2.21 -10.17 -7.64
C LEU A 91 3.66 -10.27 -8.14
N PRO A 92 4.53 -9.32 -7.78
CA PRO A 92 5.96 -9.43 -8.06
C PRO A 92 6.58 -10.72 -7.47
N PRO A 93 7.69 -11.21 -8.03
CA PRO A 93 8.40 -12.38 -7.49
C PRO A 93 8.67 -12.24 -5.98
N ASP A 94 8.53 -13.35 -5.25
CA ASP A 94 8.76 -13.47 -3.80
C ASP A 94 7.79 -12.69 -2.89
N TRP A 95 6.86 -11.92 -3.46
CA TRP A 95 5.70 -11.42 -2.73
C TRP A 95 4.63 -12.52 -2.64
N LEU A 96 4.07 -12.70 -1.45
CA LEU A 96 3.14 -13.78 -1.17
C LEU A 96 1.81 -13.26 -0.64
N ALA A 97 0.73 -13.57 -1.34
CA ALA A 97 -0.62 -13.36 -0.84
C ALA A 97 -1.19 -14.64 -0.23
N THR A 98 -1.76 -14.52 0.97
CA THR A 98 -2.44 -15.63 1.65
C THR A 98 -3.73 -15.17 2.29
N ASN A 99 -4.68 -16.11 2.41
CA ASN A 99 -5.92 -15.96 3.16
C ASN A 99 -5.86 -16.89 4.37
N ALA A 100 -5.85 -16.34 5.58
CA ALA A 100 -5.97 -17.16 6.78
C ALA A 100 -7.43 -17.44 7.11
N LEU A 101 -8.34 -16.56 6.69
CA LEU A 101 -9.78 -16.70 6.89
C LEU A 101 -10.54 -15.88 5.83
N GLY A 102 -11.75 -16.32 5.48
CA GLY A 102 -12.67 -15.61 4.61
C GLY A 102 -12.56 -16.00 3.13
N PRO A 103 -13.39 -15.39 2.28
CA PRO A 103 -13.48 -15.72 0.86
C PRO A 103 -12.33 -15.14 0.03
N PRO A 104 -12.09 -15.68 -1.19
CA PRO A 104 -11.28 -14.97 -2.17
C PRO A 104 -11.94 -13.62 -2.56
N PRO A 105 -11.21 -12.72 -3.21
CA PRO A 105 -9.85 -12.83 -3.71
C PRO A 105 -8.78 -12.70 -2.62
N LEU A 106 -7.55 -13.09 -2.94
CA LEU A 106 -6.35 -12.72 -2.20
C LEU A 106 -5.91 -11.29 -2.55
N TRP A 107 -4.85 -10.82 -1.93
CA TRP A 107 -4.12 -9.66 -2.45
C TRP A 107 -3.65 -9.92 -3.88
N VAL A 108 -3.86 -8.95 -4.75
CA VAL A 108 -3.50 -9.00 -6.17
C VAL A 108 -2.90 -7.66 -6.58
N THR A 109 -2.30 -7.59 -7.79
CA THR A 109 -2.08 -6.29 -8.42
C THR A 109 -3.30 -5.88 -9.23
N THR A 110 -3.52 -4.57 -9.37
CA THR A 110 -4.57 -3.97 -10.19
C THR A 110 -4.04 -2.70 -10.87
N ASN A 111 -4.57 -2.41 -12.07
CA ASN A 111 -4.30 -1.16 -12.77
C ASN A 111 -5.35 -0.08 -12.51
N SER A 112 -6.21 -0.27 -11.50
CA SER A 112 -7.23 0.68 -11.10
C SER A 112 -6.83 1.41 -9.83
N GLY A 113 -6.67 2.73 -9.92
CA GLY A 113 -6.41 3.59 -8.78
C GLY A 113 -5.03 3.37 -8.15
N ALA A 114 -4.00 3.24 -8.97
CA ALA A 114 -2.60 3.25 -8.53
C ALA A 114 -2.17 4.67 -8.11
N GLU A 115 -1.27 4.77 -7.16
CA GLU A 115 -0.58 6.04 -6.84
C GLU A 115 0.44 6.34 -7.94
N THR A 116 1.33 5.40 -8.21
CA THR A 116 2.22 5.43 -9.37
C THR A 116 1.68 4.48 -10.45
N PRO A 117 1.11 4.99 -11.56
CA PRO A 117 0.63 4.13 -12.63
C PRO A 117 1.76 3.31 -13.27
N PRO A 118 1.49 2.06 -13.75
CA PRO A 118 0.14 1.54 -14.03
C PRO A 118 -0.49 0.72 -12.90
N ASN A 119 0.23 0.22 -11.91
CA ASN A 119 -0.29 -0.80 -11.00
C ASN A 119 -0.12 -0.45 -9.52
N THR A 120 -0.93 -1.07 -8.69
CA THR A 120 -0.83 -1.06 -7.22
C THR A 120 -1.18 -2.44 -6.67
N ALA A 121 -0.73 -2.80 -5.48
CA ALA A 121 -1.28 -3.95 -4.76
C ALA A 121 -2.64 -3.60 -4.17
N PHE A 122 -3.59 -4.53 -4.22
CA PHE A 122 -4.97 -4.32 -3.78
C PHE A 122 -5.56 -5.55 -3.10
N VAL A 123 -6.39 -5.30 -2.09
CA VAL A 123 -7.28 -6.29 -1.47
C VAL A 123 -8.65 -5.66 -1.24
N ASP A 124 -9.71 -6.44 -1.46
CA ASP A 124 -11.08 -6.06 -1.17
C ASP A 124 -11.37 -6.10 0.34
N ASP A 125 -12.42 -5.40 0.74
CA ASP A 125 -13.00 -5.42 2.08
C ASP A 125 -14.37 -6.13 2.01
N PRO A 126 -14.46 -7.45 2.32
CA PRO A 126 -15.70 -8.18 2.22
C PRO A 126 -16.57 -7.97 3.46
N GLY A 127 -17.90 -7.97 3.30
CA GLY A 127 -18.86 -7.89 4.41
C GLY A 127 -19.00 -9.18 5.23
N VAL A 128 -17.93 -9.92 5.41
CA VAL A 128 -17.84 -11.15 6.21
C VAL A 128 -16.45 -11.22 6.85
N VAL A 129 -16.33 -11.97 7.95
CA VAL A 129 -15.03 -12.13 8.62
C VAL A 129 -13.96 -12.63 7.66
N SER A 130 -12.88 -11.88 7.53
CA SER A 130 -11.73 -12.25 6.71
C SER A 130 -10.39 -11.85 7.35
N ASP A 131 -9.31 -12.50 6.90
CA ASP A 131 -7.93 -12.25 7.30
C ASP A 131 -7.02 -12.48 6.11
N LYS A 132 -6.72 -11.40 5.39
CA LYS A 132 -6.00 -11.39 4.11
C LYS A 132 -4.63 -10.74 4.27
N ARG A 133 -3.60 -11.42 3.80
CA ARG A 133 -2.21 -11.08 4.09
C ARG A 133 -1.41 -10.93 2.81
N LEU A 134 -0.60 -9.87 2.75
CA LEU A 134 0.42 -9.62 1.73
C LEU A 134 1.79 -9.57 2.41
N ASP A 135 2.64 -10.52 2.13
CA ASP A 135 3.99 -10.60 2.66
C ASP A 135 5.00 -10.10 1.62
N SER A 136 5.93 -9.26 2.04
CA SER A 136 7.07 -8.87 1.21
C SER A 136 8.00 -10.05 0.94
N LEU A 137 8.96 -9.85 0.05
CA LEU A 137 10.11 -10.74 -0.08
C LEU A 137 10.92 -10.81 1.23
N HIS A 138 11.80 -11.79 1.34
CA HIS A 138 12.79 -11.87 2.43
C HIS A 138 13.94 -10.91 2.19
N PHE A 139 14.40 -10.22 3.23
CA PHE A 139 15.55 -9.35 3.14
C PHE A 139 16.82 -10.13 3.53
N PRO A 140 17.79 -10.31 2.60
CA PRO A 140 19.04 -11.04 2.89
C PRO A 140 20.04 -10.24 3.71
N VAL A 141 19.71 -9.01 4.05
CA VAL A 141 20.55 -8.05 4.77
C VAL A 141 20.05 -7.81 6.17
N SER A 142 20.91 -7.34 7.05
CA SER A 142 20.57 -6.87 8.38
C SER A 142 21.19 -5.48 8.61
N GLY A 143 20.56 -4.69 9.47
CA GLY A 143 21.08 -3.36 9.78
C GLY A 143 20.23 -2.58 10.76
N THR A 144 20.73 -1.41 11.12
CA THR A 144 20.07 -0.44 11.99
C THR A 144 19.70 0.82 11.21
N GLY A 145 18.99 1.75 11.85
CA GLY A 145 18.50 2.96 11.17
C GLY A 145 17.55 2.62 10.03
N VAL A 146 16.68 1.66 10.27
CA VAL A 146 15.77 1.11 9.28
C VAL A 146 14.57 2.02 9.13
N GLN A 147 14.22 2.34 7.89
CA GLN A 147 13.00 3.08 7.56
C GLN A 147 12.24 2.34 6.46
N LEU A 148 10.96 2.07 6.72
CA LEU A 148 10.00 1.59 5.73
C LEU A 148 9.06 2.75 5.39
N THR A 149 8.95 3.07 4.12
CA THR A 149 8.02 4.07 3.58
C THR A 149 7.10 3.39 2.58
N PHE A 150 5.83 3.72 2.60
CA PHE A 150 4.89 3.28 1.57
C PHE A 150 3.71 4.25 1.44
N GLU A 151 3.16 4.29 0.23
CA GLU A 151 1.91 4.98 -0.07
C GLU A 151 0.76 3.99 0.03
N HIS A 152 -0.35 4.40 0.64
CA HIS A 152 -1.52 3.54 0.70
C HIS A 152 -2.82 4.32 0.73
N ASN A 153 -3.87 3.69 0.19
CA ASN A 153 -5.22 4.22 0.18
C ASN A 153 -6.18 3.15 0.68
N PHE A 154 -6.99 3.49 1.66
CA PHE A 154 -7.96 2.57 2.25
C PHE A 154 -9.34 3.20 2.40
N ASN A 155 -10.34 2.36 2.20
CA ASN A 155 -11.73 2.61 2.55
C ASN A 155 -12.26 1.31 3.14
N LEU A 156 -12.31 1.24 4.48
CA LEU A 156 -12.62 0.08 5.30
C LEU A 156 -13.75 0.46 6.27
N GLU A 157 -14.59 -0.51 6.65
CA GLU A 157 -15.72 -0.21 7.54
C GLU A 157 -15.23 0.37 8.89
N ALA A 158 -15.86 1.46 9.31
CA ALA A 158 -15.57 2.11 10.57
C ALA A 158 -16.84 2.75 11.17
N SER A 159 -16.79 3.10 12.45
CA SER A 159 -17.92 3.72 13.13
C SER A 159 -18.15 5.16 12.66
N ASP A 160 -19.37 5.46 12.25
CA ASP A 160 -19.81 6.83 11.92
C ASP A 160 -20.04 7.70 13.16
N VAL A 161 -20.21 7.06 14.33
CA VAL A 161 -20.54 7.76 15.58
C VAL A 161 -19.33 7.92 16.50
N ASN A 162 -18.32 7.07 16.39
CA ASN A 162 -17.11 7.12 17.18
C ASN A 162 -15.87 7.12 16.27
N PRO A 163 -15.20 8.28 16.09
CA PRO A 163 -14.08 8.39 15.16
C PRO A 163 -12.84 7.57 15.57
N ASN A 164 -12.80 7.02 16.79
CA ASN A 164 -11.69 6.21 17.28
C ASN A 164 -11.90 4.70 17.09
N VAL A 165 -13.07 4.28 16.59
CA VAL A 165 -13.44 2.86 16.43
C VAL A 165 -13.50 2.48 14.96
N GLY A 166 -12.76 1.45 14.59
CA GLY A 166 -12.87 0.73 13.31
C GLY A 166 -13.58 -0.60 13.50
N PHE A 167 -14.14 -1.14 12.43
CA PHE A 167 -14.69 -2.49 12.39
C PHE A 167 -13.79 -3.39 11.55
N ASP A 168 -13.41 -2.90 10.38
CA ASP A 168 -12.42 -3.49 9.49
C ASP A 168 -11.14 -2.67 9.52
N GLY A 169 -10.00 -3.30 9.30
CA GLY A 169 -8.74 -2.59 9.40
C GLY A 169 -7.55 -3.26 8.75
N GLY A 170 -6.56 -2.43 8.48
CA GLY A 170 -5.23 -2.82 8.03
C GLY A 170 -4.20 -2.63 9.13
N VAL A 171 -3.28 -3.59 9.26
CA VAL A 171 -2.13 -3.50 10.17
C VAL A 171 -0.85 -3.88 9.45
N LEU A 172 0.27 -3.33 9.92
CA LEU A 172 1.62 -3.70 9.49
C LEU A 172 2.24 -4.62 10.54
N GLU A 173 2.76 -5.73 10.08
CA GLU A 173 3.42 -6.72 10.92
C GLU A 173 4.83 -7.01 10.38
N MET A 174 5.72 -7.51 11.23
CA MET A 174 7.06 -7.92 10.87
C MET A 174 7.37 -9.31 11.41
N SER A 175 8.08 -10.09 10.60
CA SER A 175 8.65 -11.39 10.97
C SER A 175 10.17 -11.27 11.15
N PHE A 176 10.68 -11.97 12.16
CA PHE A 176 12.12 -12.11 12.46
C PHE A 176 12.64 -13.52 12.18
N ASP A 177 11.77 -14.46 11.76
CA ASP A 177 12.04 -15.88 11.63
C ASP A 177 11.71 -16.44 10.22
N GLY A 178 11.88 -15.59 9.22
CA GLY A 178 11.67 -15.97 7.82
C GLY A 178 10.21 -16.09 7.41
N GLY A 179 9.27 -15.47 8.16
CA GLY A 179 7.85 -15.50 7.84
C GLY A 179 7.07 -16.60 8.56
N ASN A 180 7.67 -17.31 9.54
CA ASN A 180 6.95 -18.31 10.33
C ASN A 180 6.01 -17.64 11.34
N THR A 181 6.48 -16.58 12.02
CA THR A 181 5.67 -15.79 12.95
C THR A 181 5.73 -14.31 12.59
N PHE A 182 4.64 -13.59 12.86
CA PHE A 182 4.54 -12.15 12.63
C PHE A 182 4.03 -11.46 13.88
N GLN A 183 4.56 -10.28 14.16
CA GLN A 183 4.17 -9.42 15.26
C GLN A 183 3.84 -8.03 14.74
N ASP A 184 2.94 -7.31 15.44
CA ASP A 184 2.64 -5.92 15.12
C ASP A 184 3.91 -5.08 15.08
N ILE A 185 3.98 -4.15 14.13
CA ILE A 185 5.15 -3.31 13.94
C ILE A 185 5.51 -2.50 15.18
N LEU A 186 4.51 -2.08 15.98
CA LEU A 186 4.72 -1.36 17.24
C LEU A 186 5.26 -2.30 18.33
N ALA A 187 4.81 -3.56 18.34
CA ALA A 187 5.27 -4.56 19.31
C ALA A 187 6.74 -4.95 19.13
N VAL A 188 7.26 -4.82 17.91
CA VAL A 188 8.69 -5.08 17.61
C VAL A 188 9.56 -3.83 17.73
N GLY A 189 9.04 -2.75 18.32
CA GLY A 189 9.76 -1.50 18.58
C GLY A 189 9.76 -0.53 17.40
N GLY A 190 8.92 -0.76 16.39
CA GLY A 190 8.68 0.21 15.33
C GLY A 190 7.90 1.41 15.83
N SER A 191 8.06 2.54 15.16
CA SER A 191 7.32 3.77 15.43
C SER A 191 6.98 4.49 14.13
N PHE A 192 5.76 5.03 14.08
CA PHE A 192 5.32 5.83 12.94
C PHE A 192 5.80 7.28 13.11
N SER A 193 6.51 7.78 12.10
CA SER A 193 6.83 9.21 11.99
C SER A 193 5.71 9.97 11.28
N ILE A 194 5.05 9.34 10.32
CA ILE A 194 3.93 9.87 9.53
C ILE A 194 2.95 8.73 9.26
N GLY A 195 1.65 9.05 9.14
CA GLY A 195 0.63 8.14 8.62
C GLY A 195 0.40 6.88 9.45
N GLY A 196 0.54 6.96 10.79
CA GLY A 196 0.33 5.81 11.68
C GLY A 196 -1.13 5.37 11.80
N TYR A 197 -1.36 4.32 12.59
CA TYR A 197 -2.71 3.82 12.90
C TYR A 197 -3.61 4.94 13.42
N ASN A 198 -4.86 4.91 12.99
CA ASN A 198 -5.81 5.99 13.27
C ASN A 198 -7.02 5.56 14.10
N ARG A 199 -7.26 4.24 14.28
CA ARG A 199 -8.42 3.71 15.02
C ARG A 199 -8.04 2.46 15.80
N THR A 200 -8.91 2.08 16.77
CA THR A 200 -8.87 0.78 17.44
C THR A 200 -10.02 -0.08 16.90
N ILE A 201 -9.71 -1.32 16.51
CA ILE A 201 -10.71 -2.25 15.99
C ILE A 201 -11.62 -2.75 17.10
N SER A 202 -12.93 -2.69 16.88
CA SER A 202 -13.97 -3.16 17.81
C SER A 202 -13.75 -4.63 18.20
N THR A 203 -14.02 -4.94 19.47
CA THR A 203 -13.95 -6.31 19.99
C THR A 203 -15.25 -7.09 19.84
N ASP A 204 -16.33 -6.45 19.40
CA ASP A 204 -17.68 -6.98 19.52
C ASP A 204 -18.19 -7.69 18.26
N ARG A 205 -17.43 -7.65 17.14
CA ARG A 205 -17.87 -8.10 15.83
C ARG A 205 -17.04 -9.23 15.22
N GLY A 206 -16.07 -9.75 15.96
CA GLY A 206 -15.32 -10.95 15.56
C GLY A 206 -14.22 -10.72 14.53
N SER A 207 -13.75 -9.48 14.33
CA SER A 207 -12.58 -9.21 13.48
C SER A 207 -11.34 -9.94 14.00
N PRO A 208 -10.53 -10.59 13.14
CA PRO A 208 -9.28 -11.28 13.54
C PRO A 208 -8.21 -10.38 14.17
N ILE A 209 -8.36 -9.06 14.04
CA ILE A 209 -7.47 -8.05 14.65
C ILE A 209 -8.20 -7.21 15.71
N ALA A 210 -9.28 -7.74 16.30
CA ALA A 210 -10.06 -7.08 17.34
C ALA A 210 -9.18 -6.55 18.48
N GLY A 211 -9.43 -5.31 18.93
CA GLY A 211 -8.69 -4.63 19.99
C GLY A 211 -7.34 -4.04 19.57
N ARG A 212 -6.87 -4.28 18.35
CA ARG A 212 -5.62 -3.70 17.83
C ARG A 212 -5.83 -2.28 17.33
N GLN A 213 -4.79 -1.47 17.40
CA GLN A 213 -4.70 -0.25 16.59
C GLN A 213 -4.50 -0.66 15.12
N ALA A 214 -5.14 0.08 14.21
CA ALA A 214 -5.14 -0.22 12.78
C ALA A 214 -5.42 1.04 11.96
N TRP A 215 -5.17 1.00 10.69
CA TRP A 215 -5.76 1.89 9.70
C TRP A 215 -7.18 1.41 9.42
N SER A 216 -8.16 2.31 9.53
CA SER A 216 -9.57 2.00 9.34
C SER A 216 -10.35 3.26 8.95
N GLY A 217 -11.53 3.12 8.37
CA GLY A 217 -12.30 4.19 7.78
C GLY A 217 -11.79 4.54 6.38
N ASN A 218 -11.87 5.81 5.99
CA ASN A 218 -11.50 6.28 4.67
C ASN A 218 -10.30 7.24 4.75
N SER A 219 -9.22 6.92 4.04
CA SER A 219 -8.03 7.79 3.96
C SER A 219 -8.25 9.05 3.09
N GLY A 220 -9.29 9.06 2.24
CA GLY A 220 -9.59 10.17 1.35
C GLY A 220 -8.67 10.26 0.12
N GLY A 221 -7.86 9.26 -0.12
CA GLY A 221 -6.85 9.19 -1.18
C GLY A 221 -5.61 8.45 -0.69
N PHE A 222 -4.54 8.45 -1.49
CA PHE A 222 -3.26 7.93 -1.03
C PHE A 222 -2.67 8.83 0.06
N ILE A 223 -2.15 8.20 1.10
CA ILE A 223 -1.42 8.83 2.19
C ILE A 223 -0.06 8.15 2.34
N CYS A 224 0.92 8.94 2.77
CA CYS A 224 2.25 8.44 3.08
C CYS A 224 2.27 7.84 4.49
N THR A 225 2.88 6.66 4.63
CA THR A 225 3.27 6.09 5.93
C THR A 225 4.76 5.91 6.00
N ILE A 226 5.37 6.40 7.08
CA ILE A 226 6.79 6.23 7.39
C ILE A 226 6.93 5.58 8.75
N VAL A 227 7.57 4.41 8.75
CA VAL A 227 7.90 3.63 9.94
C VAL A 227 9.40 3.57 10.12
N THR A 228 9.86 3.85 11.33
CA THR A 228 11.25 3.61 11.75
C THR A 228 11.32 2.37 12.63
N LEU A 229 12.37 1.57 12.46
CA LEU A 229 12.63 0.36 13.22
C LEU A 229 14.06 0.40 13.79
N PRO A 230 14.26 -0.12 14.99
CA PRO A 230 15.59 -0.17 15.59
C PRO A 230 16.54 -1.08 14.80
N PHE A 231 16.01 -2.14 14.21
CA PHE A 231 16.83 -3.17 13.57
C PHE A 231 16.02 -3.95 12.52
N LEU A 232 16.68 -4.33 11.42
CA LEU A 232 16.22 -5.29 10.41
C LEU A 232 17.04 -6.58 10.55
N PRO A 233 16.43 -7.74 10.85
CA PRO A 233 17.13 -9.02 10.91
C PRO A 233 17.35 -9.58 9.50
N PRO A 234 18.40 -10.42 9.29
CA PRO A 234 18.52 -11.17 8.05
C PRO A 234 17.34 -12.15 7.93
N GLY A 235 16.73 -12.21 6.75
CA GLY A 235 15.51 -13.01 6.51
C GLY A 235 14.23 -12.38 7.03
N GLY A 236 14.26 -11.14 7.51
CA GLY A 236 13.06 -10.41 7.92
C GLY A 236 12.07 -10.26 6.78
N ARG A 237 10.77 -10.13 7.11
CA ARG A 237 9.67 -9.86 6.18
C ARG A 237 8.69 -8.88 6.79
N PHE A 238 8.08 -8.03 5.96
CA PHE A 238 6.91 -7.25 6.34
C PHE A 238 5.65 -7.91 5.84
N ARG A 239 4.56 -7.68 6.56
CA ARG A 239 3.20 -8.12 6.20
C ARG A 239 2.22 -6.97 6.32
N TRP A 240 1.51 -6.67 5.23
CA TRP A 240 0.29 -5.90 5.23
C TRP A 240 -0.87 -6.88 5.45
N ARG A 241 -1.57 -6.75 6.57
CA ARG A 241 -2.66 -7.64 6.94
C ARG A 241 -3.95 -6.86 7.04
N MET A 242 -4.89 -7.17 6.17
CA MET A 242 -6.23 -6.63 6.16
C MET A 242 -7.16 -7.65 6.81
N ALA A 243 -8.01 -7.22 7.73
CA ALA A 243 -9.01 -8.06 8.36
C ALA A 243 -10.34 -7.32 8.49
N SER A 244 -11.43 -8.04 8.17
CA SER A 244 -12.80 -7.56 8.28
C SER A 244 -13.58 -8.28 9.36
N ASP A 245 -14.66 -7.65 9.84
CA ASP A 245 -15.60 -8.22 10.78
C ASP A 245 -16.72 -9.02 10.08
N ASN A 246 -17.87 -9.20 10.73
CA ASN A 246 -18.95 -10.05 10.23
C ASN A 246 -20.03 -9.29 9.45
N SER A 247 -19.85 -8.00 9.16
CA SER A 247 -20.85 -7.16 8.48
C SER A 247 -20.19 -5.93 7.85
N GLY A 248 -20.97 -5.26 6.98
CA GLY A 248 -20.46 -4.07 6.30
C GLY A 248 -19.36 -4.38 5.29
N SER A 249 -18.91 -3.37 4.59
CA SER A 249 -17.74 -3.44 3.71
C SER A 249 -17.38 -2.05 3.19
N GLY A 250 -16.11 -1.83 2.93
CA GLY A 250 -15.59 -0.69 2.20
C GLY A 250 -15.16 -1.06 0.78
N GLN A 251 -14.31 -0.22 0.20
CA GLN A 251 -13.73 -0.50 -1.12
C GLN A 251 -12.50 -1.40 -1.03
N GLY A 252 -11.89 -1.52 0.14
CA GLY A 252 -10.66 -2.26 0.35
C GLY A 252 -9.44 -1.38 0.58
N TRP A 253 -8.26 -1.97 0.41
CA TRP A 253 -6.98 -1.37 0.70
C TRP A 253 -6.00 -1.51 -0.46
N ARG A 254 -5.35 -0.40 -0.83
CA ARG A 254 -4.27 -0.33 -1.82
C ARG A 254 -2.96 0.01 -1.14
N VAL A 255 -1.89 -0.61 -1.61
CA VAL A 255 -0.51 -0.35 -1.17
C VAL A 255 0.35 -0.15 -2.40
N ASP A 256 1.14 0.91 -2.42
CA ASP A 256 1.99 1.31 -3.52
C ASP A 256 3.31 1.90 -3.00
N THR A 257 4.27 2.08 -3.89
CA THR A 257 5.54 2.81 -3.67
C THR A 257 6.23 2.43 -2.36
N VAL A 258 6.45 1.12 -2.16
CA VAL A 258 7.09 0.59 -0.95
C VAL A 258 8.61 0.73 -1.06
N VAL A 259 9.23 1.46 -0.14
CA VAL A 259 10.68 1.66 -0.07
C VAL A 259 11.19 1.29 1.32
N LEU A 260 12.19 0.43 1.38
CA LEU A 260 12.91 0.08 2.61
C LEU A 260 14.36 0.55 2.51
N THR A 261 14.78 1.33 3.48
CA THR A 261 16.18 1.79 3.60
C THR A 261 16.77 1.40 4.94
N LEU A 262 18.08 1.33 5.00
CA LEU A 262 18.84 1.14 6.22
C LEU A 262 20.16 1.92 6.17
N CYS A 263 20.77 2.13 7.33
CA CYS A 263 22.12 2.71 7.43
C CYS A 263 23.18 1.62 7.31
N GLU A 264 24.05 1.71 6.29
CA GLU A 264 25.26 0.91 6.21
C GLU A 264 26.46 1.67 6.78
N PRO A 265 27.36 1.02 7.55
CA PRO A 265 28.63 1.62 7.91
C PRO A 265 29.39 1.99 6.63
N GLY A 266 29.61 3.29 6.41
CA GLY A 266 30.48 3.75 5.33
C GLY A 266 31.94 3.38 5.62
N PRO A 267 32.82 3.42 4.60
CA PRO A 267 34.26 3.28 4.84
C PRO A 267 34.65 4.36 5.84
N CYS A 268 35.20 3.93 6.99
CA CYS A 268 35.80 4.85 7.94
C CYS A 268 36.79 5.74 7.18
N GLN A 269 36.44 7.00 6.97
CA GLN A 269 37.42 7.96 6.54
C GLN A 269 38.45 8.05 7.68
N SER A 270 39.53 7.31 7.54
CA SER A 270 40.69 7.49 8.37
C SER A 270 41.04 8.98 8.31
N SER A 271 40.72 9.69 9.39
CA SER A 271 41.22 11.04 9.55
C SER A 271 42.74 10.93 9.59
N THR A 272 43.38 11.03 8.44
CA THR A 272 44.83 11.25 8.39
C THR A 272 45.07 12.46 9.28
N PRO A 273 45.87 12.31 10.35
CA PRO A 273 46.19 13.45 11.21
C PRO A 273 46.77 14.54 10.31
N ARG A 274 46.17 15.70 10.33
CA ARG A 274 46.67 16.87 9.61
C ARG A 274 48.11 17.10 10.05
N PRO A 275 49.09 17.13 9.12
CA PRO A 275 50.48 17.39 9.49
C PRO A 275 50.54 18.66 10.35
N ARG A 276 51.20 18.55 11.50
CA ARG A 276 51.42 19.70 12.39
C ARG A 276 52.17 20.76 11.61
N PRO A 277 51.73 22.01 11.57
CA PRO A 277 52.50 23.07 10.92
C PRO A 277 53.93 23.12 11.51
N THR A 278 54.91 23.06 10.65
CA THR A 278 56.30 23.26 11.05
C THR A 278 56.46 24.68 11.61
N PRO A 279 57.03 24.88 12.82
CA PRO A 279 57.26 26.22 13.33
C PRO A 279 58.18 27.00 12.39
N ALA A 280 57.78 28.24 12.08
CA ALA A 280 58.61 29.12 11.30
C ALA A 280 59.97 29.40 12.02
N PRO A 281 61.09 29.47 11.28
CA PRO A 281 62.35 29.82 11.88
C PRO A 281 62.25 31.24 12.49
N ARG A 282 62.73 31.37 13.73
CA ARG A 282 62.80 32.68 14.37
C ARG A 282 63.94 33.50 13.73
N PRO A 283 63.75 34.84 13.64
CA PRO A 283 64.73 35.75 13.11
C PRO A 283 65.99 35.86 14.03
#